data_c541bb9aa62b06147ad9aed0bf84033b
#
_entry.id   c541bb9aa62b06147ad9aed0bf84033b
#
_cell.length_a   1.000
_cell.length_b   1.000
_cell.length_c   1.000
_cell.angle_alpha   90.00
_cell.angle_beta   90.00
_cell.angle_gamma   90.00
#
_symmetry.space_group_name_H-M   'P 1'
#
loop_
_entity.id
_entity.type
_entity.pdbx_description
1 polymer ?
#
loop_
_entity_poly.entity_id
_entity_poly.type
_entity_poly.pdbx_seq_one_letter_code
_entity_poly.pdbx_strand_id
1 'polypeptide(L)'
;MTDIASLTARPIAHRGLHDDNRTRWENTASAFRAAIADGFGIELDVQLSADSVAMVFHDAELDRLTGEKGPVADRCADELRDLAVGGTEDRIMTLVETLDLVDGTVPVIIEMKDNGARNGDLARAVARDVAGYRGPVAIMSFEHALLDAFRAMETGVPLGLTASGISNAALAEHRPQVEAGIDFVSYQVAALPNAFVAEVRARGLPVITWTVRTPEQVALTRAHADQMTFEGFDPDAA
;
A
#
# COMPACT_ATOMS: atom_id res chain seq x y z
N MET A 1 10.03 -16.84 1.33
CA MET A 1 9.82 -15.64 2.17
C MET A 1 10.36 -14.44 1.40
N THR A 2 9.61 -13.37 1.32
CA THR A 2 10.07 -12.10 0.72
C THR A 2 11.24 -11.56 1.54
N ASP A 3 12.36 -11.27 0.88
CA ASP A 3 13.45 -10.53 1.51
C ASP A 3 13.02 -9.06 1.62
N ILE A 4 12.98 -8.53 2.83
CA ILE A 4 12.58 -7.14 3.10
C ILE A 4 13.47 -6.14 2.33
N ALA A 5 14.73 -6.48 2.06
CA ALA A 5 15.63 -5.66 1.25
C ALA A 5 15.14 -5.50 -0.20
N SER A 6 14.39 -6.47 -0.74
CA SER A 6 13.81 -6.35 -2.08
C SER A 6 12.75 -5.26 -2.17
N LEU A 7 12.03 -5.00 -1.07
CA LEU A 7 10.98 -3.96 -1.01
C LEU A 7 11.54 -2.54 -1.05
N THR A 8 12.80 -2.37 -0.61
CA THR A 8 13.46 -1.06 -0.54
C THR A 8 14.52 -0.85 -1.63
N ALA A 9 14.67 -1.82 -2.55
CA ALA A 9 15.70 -1.76 -3.59
C ALA A 9 15.46 -0.64 -4.63
N ARG A 10 14.21 -0.35 -4.94
CA ARG A 10 13.80 0.69 -5.92
C ARG A 10 12.67 1.55 -5.32
N PRO A 11 12.52 2.80 -5.78
CA PRO A 11 11.34 3.60 -5.42
C PRO A 11 10.03 2.88 -5.72
N ILE A 12 8.99 3.21 -4.94
CA ILE A 12 7.70 2.55 -4.99
C ILE A 12 6.68 3.54 -5.52
N ALA A 13 6.01 3.21 -6.62
CA ALA A 13 4.96 4.03 -7.21
C ALA A 13 3.68 3.92 -6.38
N HIS A 14 3.25 5.04 -5.78
CA HIS A 14 2.04 5.14 -4.96
C HIS A 14 0.80 4.88 -5.82
N ARG A 15 0.04 3.82 -5.48
CA ARG A 15 -1.12 3.37 -6.27
C ARG A 15 -0.79 3.07 -7.73
N GLY A 16 0.43 2.60 -8.00
CA GLY A 16 1.00 2.48 -9.34
C GLY A 16 1.53 3.80 -9.90
N LEU A 17 2.14 3.76 -11.07
CA LEU A 17 2.71 4.95 -11.73
C LEU A 17 1.62 5.72 -12.50
N HIS A 18 0.69 6.35 -11.78
CA HIS A 18 -0.36 7.21 -12.34
C HIS A 18 0.16 8.61 -12.66
N ASP A 19 -0.62 9.41 -13.41
CA ASP A 19 -0.28 10.75 -13.86
C ASP A 19 -1.18 11.83 -13.22
N ASP A 20 -1.41 11.77 -11.91
CA ASP A 20 -2.38 12.58 -11.16
C ASP A 20 -3.82 12.39 -11.66
N ASN A 21 -4.15 11.16 -12.08
CA ASN A 21 -5.48 10.80 -12.58
C ASN A 21 -5.96 11.61 -13.80
N ARG A 22 -5.03 11.98 -14.70
CA ARG A 22 -5.37 12.71 -15.93
C ARG A 22 -5.73 11.77 -17.07
N THR A 23 -4.84 10.81 -17.37
CA THR A 23 -5.01 9.80 -18.41
C THR A 23 -4.78 8.40 -17.89
N ARG A 24 -3.94 8.25 -16.90
CA ARG A 24 -3.62 7.01 -16.21
C ARG A 24 -3.97 7.13 -14.72
N TRP A 25 -4.98 6.41 -14.31
CA TRP A 25 -5.58 6.55 -13.00
C TRP A 25 -4.94 5.64 -11.97
N GLU A 26 -4.98 6.08 -10.69
CA GLU A 26 -4.49 5.34 -9.54
C GLU A 26 -5.16 3.97 -9.41
N ASN A 27 -4.43 2.99 -8.86
CA ASN A 27 -4.93 1.64 -8.59
C ASN A 27 -5.53 0.91 -9.81
N THR A 28 -4.96 1.14 -11.00
CA THR A 28 -5.44 0.55 -12.26
C THR A 28 -4.38 -0.27 -12.97
N ALA A 29 -4.83 -1.14 -13.89
CA ALA A 29 -3.94 -1.94 -14.71
C ALA A 29 -2.94 -1.09 -15.52
N SER A 30 -3.37 0.07 -16.03
CA SER A 30 -2.51 1.00 -16.77
C SER A 30 -1.39 1.56 -15.89
N ALA A 31 -1.72 1.95 -14.64
CA ALA A 31 -0.73 2.47 -13.69
C ALA A 31 0.27 1.40 -13.24
N PHE A 32 -0.21 0.17 -13.03
CA PHE A 32 0.66 -0.95 -12.66
C PHE A 32 1.59 -1.36 -13.80
N ARG A 33 1.11 -1.46 -15.05
CA ARG A 33 1.95 -1.73 -16.21
C ARG A 33 3.02 -0.67 -16.42
N ALA A 34 2.70 0.60 -16.16
CA ALA A 34 3.68 1.68 -16.25
C ALA A 34 4.76 1.55 -15.17
N ALA A 35 4.39 1.26 -13.91
CA ALA A 35 5.36 1.01 -12.84
C ALA A 35 6.28 -0.18 -13.17
N ILE A 36 5.72 -1.28 -13.68
CA ILE A 36 6.47 -2.46 -14.12
C ILE A 36 7.46 -2.11 -15.23
N ALA A 37 7.02 -1.34 -16.26
CA ALA A 37 7.87 -0.96 -17.39
C ALA A 37 9.10 -0.14 -16.97
N ASP A 38 8.96 0.71 -15.94
CA ASP A 38 10.03 1.54 -15.41
C ASP A 38 10.79 0.86 -14.23
N GLY A 39 10.39 -0.37 -13.86
CA GLY A 39 11.04 -1.17 -12.80
C GLY A 39 10.85 -0.61 -11.40
N PHE A 40 9.79 0.18 -11.15
CA PHE A 40 9.43 0.64 -9.82
C PHE A 40 8.63 -0.42 -9.06
N GLY A 41 8.80 -0.46 -7.73
CA GLY A 41 7.85 -1.17 -6.87
C GLY A 41 6.45 -0.57 -6.99
N ILE A 42 5.44 -1.32 -6.62
CA ILE A 42 4.04 -0.90 -6.63
C ILE A 42 3.54 -0.87 -5.19
N GLU A 43 2.99 0.26 -4.79
CA GLU A 43 2.09 0.31 -3.65
C GLU A 43 0.65 0.36 -4.17
N LEU A 44 -0.26 -0.33 -3.50
CA LEU A 44 -1.68 -0.37 -3.83
C LEU A 44 -2.55 -0.53 -2.58
N ASP A 45 -3.79 -0.07 -2.69
CA ASP A 45 -4.78 -0.12 -1.61
C ASP A 45 -5.81 -1.22 -1.85
N VAL A 46 -6.28 -1.88 -0.78
CA VAL A 46 -7.35 -2.86 -0.88
C VAL A 46 -8.51 -2.57 0.07
N GLN A 47 -9.72 -2.71 -0.47
CA GLN A 47 -11.02 -2.67 0.21
C GLN A 47 -11.70 -4.03 0.12
N LEU A 48 -12.71 -4.27 0.94
CA LEU A 48 -13.48 -5.52 0.93
C LEU A 48 -14.83 -5.32 0.23
N SER A 49 -15.14 -6.14 -0.77
CA SER A 49 -16.48 -6.20 -1.39
C SER A 49 -17.54 -6.81 -0.46
N ALA A 50 -18.82 -6.69 -0.84
CA ALA A 50 -19.93 -7.29 -0.11
C ALA A 50 -19.77 -8.81 0.08
N ASP A 51 -19.27 -9.49 -0.94
CA ASP A 51 -19.04 -10.94 -1.00
C ASP A 51 -17.63 -11.37 -0.56
N SER A 52 -16.91 -10.50 0.17
CA SER A 52 -15.61 -10.79 0.81
C SER A 52 -14.47 -11.09 -0.15
N VAL A 53 -14.41 -10.36 -1.25
CA VAL A 53 -13.26 -10.34 -2.16
C VAL A 53 -12.43 -9.07 -1.91
N ALA A 54 -11.10 -9.19 -1.90
CA ALA A 54 -10.21 -8.03 -1.82
C ALA A 54 -10.17 -7.32 -3.18
N MET A 55 -10.65 -6.07 -3.19
CA MET A 55 -10.74 -5.20 -4.37
C MET A 55 -9.66 -4.12 -4.29
N VAL A 56 -8.97 -3.87 -5.40
CA VAL A 56 -7.91 -2.84 -5.45
C VAL A 56 -8.55 -1.48 -5.66
N PHE A 57 -8.69 -0.74 -4.56
CA PHE A 57 -9.35 0.57 -4.53
C PHE A 57 -9.01 1.30 -3.23
N HIS A 58 -8.78 2.64 -3.32
CA HIS A 58 -8.37 3.42 -2.13
C HIS A 58 -9.54 3.84 -1.25
N ASP A 59 -10.56 4.47 -1.83
CA ASP A 59 -11.64 5.11 -1.08
C ASP A 59 -12.65 4.07 -0.57
N ALA A 60 -13.31 4.35 0.55
CA ALA A 60 -14.46 3.55 0.98
C ALA A 60 -15.66 3.71 0.03
N GLU A 61 -15.74 4.86 -0.67
CA GLU A 61 -16.83 5.23 -1.58
C GLU A 61 -16.35 5.24 -3.04
N LEU A 62 -17.24 4.88 -3.96
CA LEU A 62 -16.95 4.80 -5.40
C LEU A 62 -16.89 6.17 -6.10
N ASP A 63 -17.42 7.20 -5.47
CA ASP A 63 -17.78 8.50 -6.04
C ASP A 63 -16.65 9.21 -6.79
N ARG A 64 -15.43 9.23 -6.22
CA ARG A 64 -14.31 10.01 -6.76
C ARG A 64 -13.73 9.43 -8.04
N LEU A 65 -13.66 8.10 -8.12
CA LEU A 65 -12.90 7.43 -9.18
C LEU A 65 -13.77 6.81 -10.27
N THR A 66 -15.05 6.51 -10.01
CA THR A 66 -15.88 5.75 -10.97
C THR A 66 -17.06 6.52 -11.53
N GLY A 67 -17.49 7.59 -10.88
CA GLY A 67 -18.75 8.29 -11.21
C GLY A 67 -20.01 7.58 -10.68
N GLU A 68 -19.88 6.35 -10.15
CA GLU A 68 -20.91 5.66 -9.38
C GLU A 68 -20.90 6.14 -7.94
N LYS A 69 -21.97 5.82 -7.18
CA LYS A 69 -22.12 6.29 -5.81
C LYS A 69 -22.24 5.15 -4.82
N GLY A 70 -21.81 5.42 -3.60
CA GLY A 70 -21.97 4.56 -2.46
C GLY A 70 -20.76 3.69 -2.15
N PRO A 71 -20.83 2.91 -1.05
CA PRO A 71 -19.69 2.17 -0.54
C PRO A 71 -19.26 1.02 -1.44
N VAL A 72 -17.95 0.80 -1.54
CA VAL A 72 -17.36 -0.41 -2.13
C VAL A 72 -17.89 -1.67 -1.43
N ALA A 73 -18.03 -1.60 -0.10
CA ALA A 73 -18.47 -2.72 0.74
C ALA A 73 -19.92 -3.16 0.50
N ASP A 74 -20.74 -2.39 -0.21
CA ASP A 74 -22.14 -2.70 -0.52
C ASP A 74 -22.33 -3.39 -1.88
N ARG A 75 -21.26 -3.51 -2.69
CA ARG A 75 -21.27 -4.13 -4.01
C ARG A 75 -20.51 -5.45 -4.01
N CYS A 76 -20.98 -6.45 -4.77
CA CYS A 76 -20.19 -7.66 -4.98
C CYS A 76 -19.03 -7.43 -5.95
N ALA A 77 -18.04 -8.33 -5.93
CA ALA A 77 -16.83 -8.18 -6.72
C ALA A 77 -17.11 -8.07 -8.23
N ASP A 78 -18.05 -8.86 -8.76
CA ASP A 78 -18.41 -8.81 -10.19
C ASP A 78 -19.00 -7.44 -10.59
N GLU A 79 -19.85 -6.84 -9.74
CA GLU A 79 -20.38 -5.49 -9.98
C GLU A 79 -19.28 -4.43 -9.97
N LEU A 80 -18.32 -4.54 -9.04
CA LEU A 80 -17.18 -3.61 -8.94
C LEU A 80 -16.25 -3.71 -10.17
N ARG A 81 -15.99 -4.93 -10.64
CA ARG A 81 -15.15 -5.18 -11.83
C ARG A 81 -15.73 -4.63 -13.13
N ASP A 82 -17.03 -4.40 -13.20
CA ASP A 82 -17.68 -3.78 -14.35
C ASP A 82 -17.54 -2.24 -14.38
N LEU A 83 -17.10 -1.63 -13.25
CA LEU A 83 -16.99 -0.18 -13.14
C LEU A 83 -15.72 0.35 -13.80
N ALA A 84 -15.88 1.34 -14.68
CA ALA A 84 -14.78 2.07 -15.27
C ALA A 84 -14.15 3.04 -14.26
N VAL A 85 -12.84 3.09 -14.21
CA VAL A 85 -12.09 4.06 -13.40
C VAL A 85 -11.76 5.28 -14.25
N GLY A 86 -12.16 6.47 -13.79
CA GLY A 86 -11.92 7.73 -14.50
C GLY A 86 -12.57 7.84 -15.89
N GLY A 87 -13.55 7.01 -16.20
CA GLY A 87 -14.15 6.93 -17.52
C GLY A 87 -13.22 6.35 -18.61
N THR A 88 -12.17 5.67 -18.21
CA THR A 88 -11.20 5.00 -19.11
C THR A 88 -11.62 3.55 -19.40
N GLU A 89 -10.76 2.81 -20.12
CA GLU A 89 -10.91 1.36 -20.32
C GLU A 89 -10.53 0.54 -19.07
N ASP A 90 -9.81 1.15 -18.12
CA ASP A 90 -9.45 0.49 -16.87
C ASP A 90 -10.67 0.22 -15.99
N ARG A 91 -10.61 -0.88 -15.25
CA ARG A 91 -11.66 -1.34 -14.34
C ARG A 91 -11.09 -1.53 -12.93
N ILE A 92 -11.97 -1.55 -11.92
CA ILE A 92 -11.59 -1.97 -10.57
C ILE A 92 -11.19 -3.45 -10.66
N MET A 93 -9.98 -3.76 -10.17
CA MET A 93 -9.43 -5.11 -10.19
C MET A 93 -9.58 -5.78 -8.82
N THR A 94 -9.66 -7.09 -8.80
CA THR A 94 -9.42 -7.87 -7.59
C THR A 94 -7.92 -7.89 -7.27
N LEU A 95 -7.56 -8.17 -6.02
CA LEU A 95 -6.15 -8.35 -5.63
C LEU A 95 -5.49 -9.49 -6.44
N VAL A 96 -6.19 -10.59 -6.66
CA VAL A 96 -5.70 -11.73 -7.45
C VAL A 96 -5.35 -11.31 -8.87
N GLU A 97 -6.27 -10.61 -9.57
CA GLU A 97 -6.02 -10.12 -10.93
C GLU A 97 -4.82 -9.16 -11.00
N THR A 98 -4.64 -8.35 -9.96
CA THR A 98 -3.50 -7.44 -9.87
C THR A 98 -2.19 -8.19 -9.65
N LEU A 99 -2.17 -9.16 -8.75
CA LEU A 99 -0.99 -10.00 -8.50
C LEU A 99 -0.61 -10.82 -9.74
N ASP A 100 -1.60 -11.36 -10.47
CA ASP A 100 -1.39 -12.05 -11.73
C ASP A 100 -0.80 -11.12 -12.81
N LEU A 101 -1.27 -9.87 -12.87
CA LEU A 101 -0.74 -8.86 -13.80
C LEU A 101 0.71 -8.50 -13.49
N VAL A 102 1.08 -8.38 -12.20
CA VAL A 102 2.46 -8.05 -11.79
C VAL A 102 3.40 -9.24 -11.98
N ASP A 103 2.91 -10.47 -11.78
CA ASP A 103 3.63 -11.74 -11.99
C ASP A 103 5.05 -11.77 -11.39
N GLY A 104 5.22 -11.19 -10.21
CA GLY A 104 6.49 -11.16 -9.49
C GLY A 104 7.58 -10.27 -10.10
N THR A 105 7.26 -9.49 -11.12
CA THR A 105 8.23 -8.67 -11.87
C THR A 105 8.84 -7.56 -11.02
N VAL A 106 8.03 -6.94 -10.16
CA VAL A 106 8.41 -5.88 -9.23
C VAL A 106 7.82 -6.14 -7.85
N PRO A 107 8.38 -5.56 -6.76
CA PRO A 107 7.78 -5.67 -5.44
C PRO A 107 6.40 -5.03 -5.37
N VAL A 108 5.48 -5.65 -4.59
CA VAL A 108 4.15 -5.12 -4.30
C VAL A 108 3.99 -4.90 -2.80
N ILE A 109 3.60 -3.70 -2.40
CA ILE A 109 3.20 -3.37 -1.03
C ILE A 109 1.71 -3.10 -1.01
N ILE A 110 0.96 -3.90 -0.25
CA ILE A 110 -0.50 -3.86 -0.19
C ILE A 110 -0.93 -3.17 1.10
N GLU A 111 -1.60 -2.02 0.99
CA GLU A 111 -2.23 -1.37 2.13
C GLU A 111 -3.66 -1.86 2.33
N MET A 112 -3.92 -2.50 3.46
CA MET A 112 -5.27 -2.85 3.87
C MET A 112 -5.96 -1.62 4.48
N LYS A 113 -7.10 -1.21 3.89
CA LYS A 113 -7.90 -0.09 4.37
C LYS A 113 -8.88 -0.52 5.45
N ASP A 114 -9.30 0.43 6.30
CA ASP A 114 -10.29 0.16 7.34
C ASP A 114 -11.64 -0.26 6.74
N ASN A 115 -12.12 -1.41 7.14
CA ASN A 115 -13.44 -1.97 6.81
C ASN A 115 -14.29 -2.18 8.08
N GLY A 116 -13.95 -1.47 9.15
CA GLY A 116 -14.68 -1.50 10.42
C GLY A 116 -14.79 -2.91 11.00
N ALA A 117 -16.02 -3.34 11.30
CA ALA A 117 -16.27 -4.66 11.86
C ALA A 117 -15.83 -5.83 10.96
N ARG A 118 -15.56 -5.57 9.66
CA ARG A 118 -15.12 -6.57 8.68
C ARG A 118 -13.59 -6.60 8.45
N ASN A 119 -12.81 -5.92 9.29
CA ASN A 119 -11.34 -5.92 9.19
C ASN A 119 -10.74 -7.33 9.19
N GLY A 120 -11.27 -8.23 10.03
CA GLY A 120 -10.85 -9.64 10.03
C GLY A 120 -11.18 -10.40 8.74
N ASP A 121 -12.25 -10.01 8.02
CA ASP A 121 -12.60 -10.60 6.72
C ASP A 121 -11.65 -10.11 5.64
N LEU A 122 -11.30 -8.82 5.62
CA LEU A 122 -10.32 -8.27 4.70
C LEU A 122 -8.95 -8.92 4.90
N ALA A 123 -8.48 -9.02 6.15
CA ALA A 123 -7.20 -9.66 6.45
C ALA A 123 -7.17 -11.12 5.94
N ARG A 124 -8.28 -11.88 6.11
CA ARG A 124 -8.40 -13.25 5.57
C ARG A 124 -8.39 -13.30 4.05
N ALA A 125 -9.11 -12.38 3.39
CA ALA A 125 -9.13 -12.31 1.93
C ALA A 125 -7.73 -12.05 1.37
N VAL A 126 -7.04 -11.04 1.92
CA VAL A 126 -5.66 -10.70 1.52
C VAL A 126 -4.70 -11.88 1.78
N ALA A 127 -4.75 -12.50 2.97
CA ALA A 127 -3.89 -13.64 3.30
C ALA A 127 -4.10 -14.83 2.33
N ARG A 128 -5.35 -15.13 1.97
CA ARG A 128 -5.68 -16.14 0.96
C ARG A 128 -5.10 -15.80 -0.41
N ASP A 129 -5.26 -14.55 -0.84
CA ASP A 129 -4.90 -14.11 -2.20
C ASP A 129 -3.38 -14.04 -2.39
N VAL A 130 -2.61 -13.70 -1.34
CA VAL A 130 -1.14 -13.69 -1.40
C VAL A 130 -0.49 -15.06 -1.16
N ALA A 131 -1.21 -16.06 -0.64
CA ALA A 131 -0.64 -17.35 -0.27
C ALA A 131 0.02 -18.12 -1.42
N GLY A 132 -0.45 -17.92 -2.66
CA GLY A 132 0.09 -18.54 -3.88
C GLY A 132 1.07 -17.66 -4.66
N TYR A 133 1.19 -16.38 -4.28
CA TYR A 133 2.00 -15.42 -5.01
C TYR A 133 3.49 -15.67 -4.80
N ARG A 134 4.27 -15.66 -5.90
CA ARG A 134 5.71 -15.97 -5.85
C ARG A 134 6.61 -14.74 -5.95
N GLY A 135 6.02 -13.57 -6.20
CA GLY A 135 6.76 -12.31 -6.24
C GLY A 135 7.05 -11.73 -4.86
N PRO A 136 7.92 -10.72 -4.78
CA PRO A 136 8.11 -9.96 -3.55
C PRO A 136 6.82 -9.23 -3.18
N VAL A 137 6.26 -9.51 -1.99
CA VAL A 137 5.03 -8.90 -1.50
C VAL A 137 5.15 -8.60 -0.02
N ALA A 138 4.58 -7.47 0.41
CA ALA A 138 4.41 -7.10 1.81
C ALA A 138 3.04 -6.48 2.04
N ILE A 139 2.59 -6.53 3.28
CA ILE A 139 1.29 -5.98 3.71
C ILE A 139 1.55 -4.83 4.67
N MET A 140 0.73 -3.78 4.59
CA MET A 140 0.75 -2.71 5.58
C MET A 140 -0.65 -2.19 5.87
N SER A 141 -0.81 -1.46 6.97
CA SER A 141 -2.04 -0.75 7.31
C SER A 141 -1.78 0.35 8.34
N PHE A 142 -2.63 1.37 8.36
CA PHE A 142 -2.77 2.29 9.49
C PHE A 142 -3.49 1.63 10.66
N GLU A 143 -4.38 0.68 10.38
CA GLU A 143 -5.27 0.06 11.36
C GLU A 143 -4.56 -1.06 12.11
N HIS A 144 -4.26 -0.85 13.39
CA HIS A 144 -3.61 -1.85 14.24
C HIS A 144 -4.39 -3.17 14.30
N ALA A 145 -5.72 -3.09 14.32
CA ALA A 145 -6.57 -4.28 14.32
C ALA A 145 -6.41 -5.14 13.07
N LEU A 146 -6.16 -4.54 11.90
CA LEU A 146 -5.85 -5.25 10.65
C LEU A 146 -4.48 -5.93 10.72
N LEU A 147 -3.48 -5.22 11.26
CA LEU A 147 -2.14 -5.79 11.46
C LEU A 147 -2.19 -6.99 12.42
N ASP A 148 -2.91 -6.88 13.53
CA ASP A 148 -3.06 -7.96 14.52
C ASP A 148 -3.80 -9.17 13.92
N ALA A 149 -4.88 -8.92 13.15
CA ALA A 149 -5.62 -9.97 12.47
C ALA A 149 -4.77 -10.70 11.43
N PHE A 150 -3.98 -9.97 10.62
CA PHE A 150 -3.11 -10.58 9.60
C PHE A 150 -1.93 -11.33 10.24
N ARG A 151 -1.30 -10.77 11.27
CA ARG A 151 -0.22 -11.43 12.03
C ARG A 151 -0.64 -12.77 12.60
N ALA A 152 -1.86 -12.87 13.14
CA ALA A 152 -2.42 -14.10 13.69
C ALA A 152 -2.58 -15.24 12.67
N MET A 153 -2.48 -14.95 11.37
CA MET A 153 -2.56 -15.96 10.31
C MET A 153 -1.21 -16.60 9.97
N GLU A 154 -0.11 -16.09 10.52
CA GLU A 154 1.25 -16.66 10.37
C GLU A 154 1.66 -16.95 8.92
N THR A 155 1.29 -16.06 8.00
CA THR A 155 1.51 -16.23 6.55
C THR A 155 2.99 -16.24 6.15
N GLY A 156 3.87 -15.65 6.97
CA GLY A 156 5.27 -15.41 6.64
C GLY A 156 5.49 -14.29 5.61
N VAL A 157 4.45 -13.54 5.26
CA VAL A 157 4.53 -12.33 4.42
C VAL A 157 4.91 -11.16 5.32
N PRO A 158 5.92 -10.33 4.95
CA PRO A 158 6.31 -9.16 5.74
C PRO A 158 5.14 -8.22 6.03
N LEU A 159 5.07 -7.76 7.28
CA LEU A 159 4.01 -6.90 7.79
C LEU A 159 4.56 -5.56 8.26
N GLY A 160 4.01 -4.46 7.77
CA GLY A 160 4.44 -3.09 8.06
C GLY A 160 3.35 -2.25 8.71
N LEU A 161 3.77 -1.26 9.48
CA LEU A 161 2.91 -0.22 10.01
C LEU A 161 2.94 1.02 9.10
N THR A 162 1.78 1.45 8.60
CA THR A 162 1.65 2.78 8.00
C THR A 162 1.35 3.78 9.12
N ALA A 163 2.12 4.87 9.21
CA ALA A 163 2.05 5.77 10.35
C ALA A 163 2.32 7.24 9.97
N SER A 164 1.85 8.14 10.83
CA SER A 164 2.04 9.59 10.66
C SER A 164 2.06 10.31 12.02
N GLY A 165 2.29 11.62 11.99
CA GLY A 165 2.24 12.48 13.16
C GLY A 165 3.62 12.75 13.78
N ILE A 166 3.67 13.81 14.60
CA ILE A 166 4.89 14.29 15.26
C ILE A 166 4.73 14.48 16.78
N SER A 167 3.50 14.43 17.29
CA SER A 167 3.26 14.59 18.72
C SER A 167 3.73 13.35 19.50
N ASN A 168 4.18 13.55 20.73
CA ASN A 168 4.57 12.43 21.61
C ASN A 168 3.44 11.39 21.76
N ALA A 169 2.18 11.82 21.77
CA ALA A 169 1.04 10.92 21.84
C ALA A 169 0.95 10.05 20.58
N ALA A 170 0.96 10.64 19.38
CA ALA A 170 0.97 9.90 18.11
C ALA A 170 2.15 8.93 18.02
N LEU A 171 3.37 9.38 18.38
CA LEU A 171 4.55 8.52 18.37
C LEU A 171 4.44 7.35 19.37
N ALA A 172 3.76 7.56 20.51
CA ALA A 172 3.53 6.50 21.48
C ALA A 172 2.54 5.43 21.00
N GLU A 173 1.55 5.82 20.19
CA GLU A 173 0.56 4.89 19.62
C GLU A 173 1.18 3.87 18.66
N HIS A 174 2.30 4.19 18.02
CA HIS A 174 2.95 3.32 17.05
C HIS A 174 3.80 2.21 17.70
N ARG A 175 4.33 2.43 18.92
CA ARG A 175 5.26 1.52 19.58
C ARG A 175 4.73 0.09 19.80
N PRO A 176 3.47 -0.12 20.21
CA PRO A 176 2.93 -1.47 20.37
C PRO A 176 3.07 -2.35 19.14
N GLN A 177 2.94 -1.81 17.92
CA GLN A 177 3.10 -2.59 16.70
C GLN A 177 4.57 -2.96 16.44
N VAL A 178 5.51 -2.06 16.76
CA VAL A 178 6.96 -2.37 16.70
C VAL A 178 7.32 -3.48 17.70
N GLU A 179 6.78 -3.43 18.90
CA GLU A 179 6.98 -4.44 19.94
C GLU A 179 6.32 -5.78 19.61
N ALA A 180 5.20 -5.75 18.90
CA ALA A 180 4.50 -6.94 18.39
C ALA A 180 5.21 -7.61 17.19
N GLY A 181 6.29 -7.01 16.67
CA GLY A 181 7.14 -7.61 15.63
C GLY A 181 6.66 -7.35 14.21
N ILE A 182 6.51 -6.07 13.82
CA ILE A 182 6.41 -5.69 12.41
C ILE A 182 7.79 -5.76 11.74
N ASP A 183 7.79 -5.88 10.42
CA ASP A 183 9.01 -6.04 9.62
C ASP A 183 9.52 -4.71 9.04
N PHE A 184 8.65 -3.71 8.87
CA PHE A 184 9.00 -2.37 8.37
C PHE A 184 7.99 -1.31 8.82
N VAL A 185 8.33 -0.04 8.59
CA VAL A 185 7.42 1.10 8.83
C VAL A 185 7.31 1.92 7.55
N SER A 186 6.08 2.30 7.18
CA SER A 186 5.79 3.29 6.14
C SER A 186 5.35 4.59 6.81
N TYR A 187 6.17 5.66 6.75
CA TYR A 187 5.97 6.87 7.54
C TYR A 187 5.77 8.12 6.69
N GLN A 188 4.85 8.99 7.12
CA GLN A 188 4.58 10.27 6.44
C GLN A 188 5.84 11.13 6.35
N VAL A 189 6.31 11.44 5.14
CA VAL A 189 7.56 12.20 4.91
C VAL A 189 7.53 13.60 5.53
N ALA A 190 6.37 14.27 5.53
CA ALA A 190 6.22 15.61 6.12
C ALA A 190 6.38 15.63 7.66
N ALA A 191 6.33 14.45 8.30
CA ALA A 191 6.54 14.29 9.73
C ALA A 191 8.00 13.99 10.12
N LEU A 192 8.92 13.99 9.17
CA LEU A 192 10.36 13.78 9.39
C LEU A 192 11.11 15.11 9.58
N PRO A 193 12.20 15.11 10.37
CA PRO A 193 12.65 14.01 11.24
C PRO A 193 11.83 13.90 12.54
N ASN A 194 11.72 12.67 13.08
CA ASN A 194 11.11 12.45 14.40
C ASN A 194 11.79 11.31 15.17
N ALA A 195 11.55 11.27 16.49
CA ALA A 195 12.23 10.34 17.39
C ALA A 195 11.79 8.87 17.16
N PHE A 196 10.55 8.61 16.74
CA PHE A 196 10.05 7.26 16.49
C PHE A 196 10.75 6.62 15.30
N VAL A 197 10.86 7.35 14.17
CA VAL A 197 11.56 6.85 12.98
C VAL A 197 13.03 6.60 13.27
N ALA A 198 13.70 7.48 14.04
CA ALA A 198 15.08 7.27 14.47
C ALA A 198 15.22 6.00 15.33
N GLU A 199 14.27 5.75 16.25
CA GLU A 199 14.22 4.54 17.09
C GLU A 199 14.02 3.28 16.25
N VAL A 200 13.08 3.29 15.31
CA VAL A 200 12.78 2.16 14.41
C VAL A 200 14.01 1.77 13.59
N ARG A 201 14.68 2.75 12.98
CA ARG A 201 15.90 2.52 12.21
C ARG A 201 17.08 2.02 13.09
N ALA A 202 17.19 2.52 14.31
CA ALA A 202 18.22 2.04 15.26
C ALA A 202 18.01 0.57 15.66
N ARG A 203 16.79 0.05 15.55
CA ARG A 203 16.46 -1.38 15.72
C ARG A 203 16.72 -2.22 14.47
N GLY A 204 17.14 -1.60 13.35
CA GLY A 204 17.38 -2.28 12.08
C GLY A 204 16.14 -2.55 11.24
N LEU A 205 14.99 -1.95 11.57
CA LEU A 205 13.78 -2.05 10.77
C LEU A 205 13.80 -1.00 9.65
N PRO A 206 13.57 -1.38 8.38
CA PRO A 206 13.49 -0.44 7.27
C PRO A 206 12.33 0.55 7.42
N VAL A 207 12.56 1.78 6.95
CA VAL A 207 11.55 2.81 6.89
C VAL A 207 11.36 3.26 5.45
N ILE A 208 10.11 3.20 4.98
CA ILE A 208 9.66 3.74 3.68
C ILE A 208 8.88 5.02 3.96
N THR A 209 9.09 6.08 3.19
CA THR A 209 8.31 7.32 3.35
C THR A 209 7.16 7.41 2.36
N TRP A 210 6.06 8.07 2.75
CA TRP A 210 4.90 8.37 1.90
C TRP A 210 4.36 9.78 2.18
N THR A 211 3.71 10.48 1.28
CA THR A 211 3.89 10.30 -0.14
C THR A 211 4.84 11.38 -0.62
N VAL A 212 5.93 10.97 -1.24
CA VAL A 212 6.99 11.88 -1.70
C VAL A 212 6.59 12.48 -3.05
N ARG A 213 6.59 13.83 -3.14
CA ARG A 213 6.13 14.58 -4.33
C ARG A 213 7.09 15.67 -4.77
N THR A 214 8.10 16.00 -3.95
CA THR A 214 9.01 17.12 -4.23
C THR A 214 10.47 16.74 -3.99
N PRO A 215 11.44 17.47 -4.61
CA PRO A 215 12.87 17.26 -4.35
C PRO A 215 13.25 17.41 -2.87
N GLU A 216 12.60 18.33 -2.15
CA GLU A 216 12.85 18.52 -0.71
C GLU A 216 12.44 17.30 0.10
N GLN A 217 11.31 16.66 -0.26
CA GLN A 217 10.85 15.41 0.37
C GLN A 217 11.75 14.23 -0.01
N VAL A 218 12.31 14.21 -1.22
CA VAL A 218 13.34 13.23 -1.61
C VAL A 218 14.56 13.38 -0.70
N ALA A 219 15.03 14.61 -0.48
CA ALA A 219 16.16 14.88 0.41
C ALA A 219 15.88 14.45 1.86
N LEU A 220 14.67 14.72 2.38
CA LEU A 220 14.24 14.25 3.70
C LEU A 220 14.25 12.71 3.79
N THR A 221 13.71 12.02 2.79
CA THR A 221 13.73 10.57 2.74
C THR A 221 15.16 10.04 2.75
N ARG A 222 16.03 10.53 1.88
CA ARG A 222 17.44 10.10 1.80
C ARG A 222 18.19 10.30 3.12
N ALA A 223 17.85 11.34 3.89
CA ALA A 223 18.48 11.64 5.17
C ALA A 223 17.95 10.76 6.32
N HIS A 224 16.69 10.36 6.32
CA HIS A 224 16.01 9.83 7.49
C HIS A 224 15.31 8.48 7.29
N ALA A 225 15.23 7.96 6.07
CA ALA A 225 14.55 6.70 5.74
C ALA A 225 15.40 5.87 4.75
N ASP A 226 14.86 4.74 4.32
CA ASP A 226 15.59 3.78 3.49
C ASP A 226 15.06 3.74 2.06
N GLN A 227 13.76 4.07 1.84
CA GLN A 227 13.14 4.17 0.51
C GLN A 227 11.91 5.10 0.56
N MET A 228 11.33 5.39 -0.60
CA MET A 228 10.15 6.24 -0.77
C MET A 228 9.03 5.56 -1.54
N THR A 229 7.80 5.87 -1.14
CA THR A 229 6.59 5.76 -1.96
C THR A 229 6.34 7.16 -2.55
N PHE A 230 6.35 7.26 -3.88
CA PHE A 230 6.34 8.55 -4.61
C PHE A 230 5.17 8.65 -5.59
N GLU A 231 4.80 9.88 -5.96
CA GLU A 231 3.88 10.17 -7.04
C GLU A 231 4.17 11.53 -7.69
N GLY A 232 3.74 11.72 -8.95
CA GLY A 232 3.73 13.00 -9.65
C GLY A 232 5.08 13.47 -10.20
N PHE A 233 6.16 12.68 -10.08
CA PHE A 233 7.49 13.00 -10.63
C PHE A 233 8.28 11.72 -10.95
N ASP A 234 9.41 11.88 -11.63
CA ASP A 234 10.36 10.79 -11.87
C ASP A 234 11.44 10.77 -10.78
N PRO A 235 11.47 9.78 -9.87
CA PRO A 235 12.44 9.71 -8.79
C PRO A 235 13.87 9.42 -9.24
N ASP A 236 14.07 8.86 -10.43
CA ASP A 236 15.39 8.62 -11.02
C ASP A 236 16.01 9.90 -11.60
N ALA A 237 15.19 10.93 -11.84
CA ALA A 237 15.65 12.26 -12.31
C ALA A 237 15.82 13.28 -11.17
N ALA A 238 15.59 12.91 -9.88
CA ALA A 238 15.54 13.80 -8.72
C ALA A 238 16.83 13.79 -7.86
#